data_449fa16a6fac94faa04d2b7a60f88591
#
_entry.id   449fa16a6fac94faa04d2b7a60f88591
#
_cell.length_a   1.000
_cell.length_b   1.000
_cell.length_c   1.000
_cell.angle_alpha   90.00
_cell.angle_beta   90.00
_cell.angle_gamma   90.00
#
_symmetry.space_group_name_H-M   'P 1'
#
loop_
_entity.id
_entity.type
_entity.pdbx_description
1 polymer ?
#
loop_
_entity_poly.entity_id
_entity_poly.type
_entity_poly.pdbx_seq_one_letter_code
_entity_poly.pdbx_strand_id
1 'polypeptide(L)'
;MKIEMHAHTSEASPCANVSATKIPALYQKAGYDAIVITDHYCKWAQDRSGLTDNDDYVQYFLNGYRSARKAAGQIGFTVLLGAEANLPGSSNDYLLYGITEEFILTHPDIHEMSLPELYNLCHDNDILLLQAHPYRTYCNPADPQYLDGAESYNGNPRHDNRNELAREWTDEFHMIESSGSDFHELED
;
A
#
# COMPACT_ATOMS: atom_id res chain seq x y z
N MET A 1 -1.96 -19.22 7.05
CA MET A 1 -2.27 -18.40 5.87
C MET A 1 -1.10 -17.46 5.64
N LYS A 2 -0.56 -17.41 4.43
CA LYS A 2 0.55 -16.53 4.04
C LYS A 2 0.01 -15.47 3.09
N ILE A 3 0.08 -14.21 3.48
CA ILE A 3 -0.46 -13.08 2.73
C ILE A 3 0.69 -12.14 2.37
N GLU A 4 0.75 -11.71 1.10
CA GLU A 4 1.57 -10.57 0.71
C GLU A 4 0.82 -9.30 1.06
N MET A 5 1.48 -8.41 1.81
CA MET A 5 0.81 -7.23 2.35
C MET A 5 1.15 -5.94 1.60
N HIS A 6 2.22 -5.92 0.75
CA HIS A 6 2.69 -4.70 0.09
C HIS A 6 3.15 -5.00 -1.33
N ALA A 7 2.31 -4.70 -2.32
CA ALA A 7 2.61 -4.96 -3.74
C ALA A 7 1.96 -3.95 -4.68
N HIS A 8 2.67 -3.62 -5.76
CA HIS A 8 2.29 -2.63 -6.75
C HIS A 8 2.05 -3.24 -8.13
N THR A 9 1.21 -2.57 -8.91
CA THR A 9 0.86 -2.96 -10.29
C THR A 9 1.26 -1.90 -11.29
N SER A 10 1.64 -2.31 -12.50
CA SER A 10 1.97 -1.36 -13.58
C SER A 10 0.76 -0.57 -14.10
N GLU A 11 -0.46 -0.98 -13.74
CA GLU A 11 -1.70 -0.32 -14.13
C GLU A 11 -2.03 0.92 -13.32
N ALA A 12 -1.50 1.02 -12.07
CA ALA A 12 -1.84 2.11 -11.16
C ALA A 12 -0.62 2.75 -10.46
N SER A 13 0.50 2.04 -10.37
CA SER A 13 1.75 2.57 -9.79
C SER A 13 2.78 2.82 -10.89
N PRO A 14 3.10 4.10 -11.21
CA PRO A 14 4.01 4.43 -12.30
C PRO A 14 5.46 3.94 -12.16
N CYS A 15 5.84 3.48 -10.97
CA CYS A 15 7.15 2.87 -10.68
C CYS A 15 7.15 1.34 -10.80
N ALA A 16 5.99 0.70 -10.94
CA ALA A 16 5.88 -0.74 -11.07
C ALA A 16 5.90 -1.20 -12.55
N ASN A 17 6.54 -2.33 -12.82
CA ASN A 17 6.75 -2.85 -14.16
C ASN A 17 6.00 -4.16 -14.46
N VAL A 18 5.31 -4.72 -13.46
CA VAL A 18 4.60 -6.00 -13.60
C VAL A 18 3.09 -5.77 -13.67
N SER A 19 2.47 -6.30 -14.72
CA SER A 19 1.03 -6.19 -14.90
C SER A 19 0.26 -6.90 -13.79
N ALA A 20 -0.77 -6.23 -13.28
CA ALA A 20 -1.72 -6.73 -12.30
C ALA A 20 -2.27 -8.12 -12.64
N THR A 21 -2.44 -8.42 -13.93
CA THR A 21 -2.96 -9.72 -14.39
C THR A 21 -1.99 -10.89 -14.15
N LYS A 22 -0.70 -10.63 -13.97
CA LYS A 22 0.35 -11.65 -13.76
C LYS A 22 0.61 -11.92 -12.28
N ILE A 23 0.46 -10.91 -11.44
CA ILE A 23 0.84 -10.93 -10.02
C ILE A 23 0.17 -12.07 -9.24
N PRO A 24 -1.15 -12.33 -9.34
CA PRO A 24 -1.80 -13.40 -8.58
C PRO A 24 -1.19 -14.79 -8.84
N ALA A 25 -0.87 -15.10 -10.09
CA ALA A 25 -0.27 -16.39 -10.44
C ALA A 25 1.17 -16.53 -9.92
N LEU A 26 1.94 -15.43 -9.87
CA LEU A 26 3.29 -15.40 -9.30
C LEU A 26 3.25 -15.72 -7.80
N TYR A 27 2.40 -15.03 -7.05
CA TYR A 27 2.30 -15.23 -5.60
C TYR A 27 1.67 -16.58 -5.23
N GLN A 28 0.66 -17.03 -5.97
CA GLN A 28 0.12 -18.39 -5.79
C GLN A 28 1.20 -19.46 -6.00
N LYS A 29 2.02 -19.34 -7.05
CA LYS A 29 3.15 -20.24 -7.31
C LYS A 29 4.21 -20.17 -6.20
N ALA A 30 4.41 -19.02 -5.58
CA ALA A 30 5.32 -18.80 -4.44
C ALA A 30 4.73 -19.32 -3.11
N GLY A 31 3.52 -19.90 -3.12
CA GLY A 31 2.88 -20.51 -1.96
C GLY A 31 2.18 -19.51 -1.04
N TYR A 32 1.77 -18.34 -1.56
CA TYR A 32 0.91 -17.42 -0.84
C TYR A 32 -0.56 -17.82 -1.00
N ASP A 33 -1.36 -17.51 0.01
CA ASP A 33 -2.82 -17.75 0.03
C ASP A 33 -3.59 -16.51 -0.48
N ALA A 34 -3.02 -15.32 -0.29
CA ALA A 34 -3.63 -14.05 -0.69
C ALA A 34 -2.56 -12.97 -0.94
N ILE A 35 -2.98 -11.88 -1.58
CA ILE A 35 -2.19 -10.66 -1.76
C ILE A 35 -3.06 -9.43 -1.54
N VAL A 36 -2.50 -8.40 -0.94
CA VAL A 36 -3.07 -7.05 -0.90
C VAL A 36 -2.40 -6.22 -1.99
N ILE A 37 -3.17 -5.66 -2.90
CA ILE A 37 -2.67 -4.67 -3.88
C ILE A 37 -2.72 -3.31 -3.19
N THR A 38 -1.56 -2.71 -3.02
CA THR A 38 -1.33 -1.43 -2.32
C THR A 38 -0.73 -0.40 -3.26
N ASP A 39 -1.31 -0.26 -4.45
CA ASP A 39 -0.85 0.72 -5.42
C ASP A 39 -0.76 2.13 -4.80
N HIS A 40 0.15 2.96 -5.32
CA HIS A 40 0.33 4.32 -4.84
C HIS A 40 -0.91 5.18 -5.03
N TYR A 41 -1.39 5.76 -3.93
CA TYR A 41 -2.45 6.77 -3.91
C TYR A 41 -1.90 8.10 -3.40
N CYS A 42 -1.30 8.87 -4.30
CA CYS A 42 -0.55 10.08 -3.94
C CYS A 42 -0.49 11.07 -5.10
N LYS A 43 -0.17 12.32 -4.78
CA LYS A 43 -0.05 13.39 -5.77
C LYS A 43 0.95 13.09 -6.89
N TRP A 44 2.09 12.48 -6.55
CA TRP A 44 3.10 12.09 -7.53
C TRP A 44 2.57 11.06 -8.56
N ALA A 45 1.83 10.05 -8.10
CA ALA A 45 1.25 9.05 -8.99
C ALA A 45 0.13 9.66 -9.85
N GLN A 46 -0.69 10.54 -9.26
CA GLN A 46 -1.71 11.29 -9.98
C GLN A 46 -1.08 12.15 -11.10
N ASP A 47 -0.05 12.93 -10.80
CA ASP A 47 0.65 13.75 -11.79
C ASP A 47 1.24 12.93 -12.93
N ARG A 48 1.80 11.74 -12.61
CA ARG A 48 2.34 10.81 -13.61
C ARG A 48 1.26 10.16 -14.48
N SER A 49 0.06 9.96 -13.96
CA SER A 49 -1.08 9.48 -14.74
C SER A 49 -1.60 10.52 -15.74
N GLY A 50 -1.29 11.79 -15.53
CA GLY A 50 -1.80 12.93 -16.32
C GLY A 50 -3.25 13.31 -15.96
N LEU A 51 -3.82 12.72 -14.92
CA LEU A 51 -5.17 13.00 -14.44
C LEU A 51 -5.14 14.10 -13.40
N THR A 52 -6.02 15.10 -13.55
CA THR A 52 -6.11 16.25 -12.62
C THR A 52 -7.37 16.22 -11.78
N ASP A 53 -8.34 15.43 -12.18
CA ASP A 53 -9.58 15.22 -11.45
C ASP A 53 -9.43 14.01 -10.52
N ASN A 54 -9.85 14.16 -9.27
CA ASN A 54 -9.69 13.11 -8.26
C ASN A 54 -10.60 11.90 -8.52
N ASP A 55 -11.80 12.10 -9.08
CA ASP A 55 -12.70 11.00 -9.42
C ASP A 55 -12.12 10.14 -10.56
N ASP A 56 -11.53 10.78 -11.57
CA ASP A 56 -10.84 10.06 -12.65
C ASP A 56 -9.59 9.33 -12.12
N TYR A 57 -8.84 9.95 -11.18
CA TYR A 57 -7.69 9.33 -10.57
C TYR A 57 -8.05 8.10 -9.72
N VAL A 58 -9.16 8.14 -8.98
CA VAL A 58 -9.68 6.96 -8.28
C VAL A 58 -9.93 5.79 -9.24
N GLN A 59 -10.54 6.04 -10.40
CA GLN A 59 -10.77 4.97 -11.37
C GLN A 59 -9.46 4.38 -11.92
N TYR A 60 -8.46 5.23 -12.16
CA TYR A 60 -7.12 4.81 -12.55
C TYR A 60 -6.48 3.94 -11.47
N PHE A 61 -6.48 4.38 -10.22
CA PHE A 61 -5.96 3.63 -9.07
C PHE A 61 -6.64 2.26 -8.93
N LEU A 62 -7.97 2.21 -8.96
CA LEU A 62 -8.72 0.96 -8.82
C LEU A 62 -8.50 -0.03 -9.97
N ASN A 63 -7.97 0.41 -11.11
CA ASN A 63 -7.73 -0.47 -12.26
C ASN A 63 -6.70 -1.57 -11.95
N GLY A 64 -5.65 -1.27 -11.17
CA GLY A 64 -4.67 -2.25 -10.72
C GLY A 64 -5.33 -3.40 -9.95
N TYR A 65 -6.00 -3.05 -8.86
CA TYR A 65 -6.73 -4.01 -8.04
C TYR A 65 -7.78 -4.82 -8.84
N ARG A 66 -8.63 -4.14 -9.61
CA ARG A 66 -9.69 -4.80 -10.40
C ARG A 66 -9.13 -5.79 -11.40
N SER A 67 -8.03 -5.44 -12.06
CA SER A 67 -7.32 -6.31 -13.01
C SER A 67 -6.73 -7.53 -12.33
N ALA A 68 -6.04 -7.34 -11.19
CA ALA A 68 -5.51 -8.42 -10.38
C ALA A 68 -6.62 -9.35 -9.86
N ARG A 69 -7.69 -8.80 -9.29
CA ARG A 69 -8.85 -9.56 -8.78
C ARG A 69 -9.53 -10.39 -9.86
N LYS A 70 -9.69 -9.82 -11.07
CA LYS A 70 -10.26 -10.55 -12.21
C LYS A 70 -9.39 -11.75 -12.63
N ALA A 71 -8.06 -11.56 -12.69
CA ALA A 71 -7.14 -12.64 -13.02
C ALA A 71 -7.11 -13.71 -11.93
N ALA A 72 -7.10 -13.31 -10.66
CA ALA A 72 -7.11 -14.18 -9.50
C ALA A 72 -8.35 -15.09 -9.45
N GLY A 73 -9.51 -14.57 -9.83
CA GLY A 73 -10.77 -15.34 -9.90
C GLY A 73 -10.70 -16.53 -10.85
N GLN A 74 -9.84 -16.51 -11.87
CA GLN A 74 -9.64 -17.60 -12.83
C GLN A 74 -8.82 -18.76 -12.25
N ILE A 75 -8.04 -18.51 -11.21
CA ILE A 75 -7.13 -19.48 -10.58
C ILE A 75 -7.49 -19.78 -9.12
N GLY A 76 -8.59 -19.21 -8.60
CA GLY A 76 -9.01 -19.41 -7.21
C GLY A 76 -8.07 -18.81 -6.18
N PHE A 77 -7.43 -17.67 -6.49
CA PHE A 77 -6.54 -16.95 -5.58
C PHE A 77 -7.24 -15.71 -5.00
N THR A 78 -6.89 -15.31 -3.78
CA THR A 78 -7.51 -14.16 -3.12
C THR A 78 -6.69 -12.89 -3.36
N VAL A 79 -7.36 -11.82 -3.81
CA VAL A 79 -6.79 -10.47 -3.94
C VAL A 79 -7.63 -9.49 -3.14
N LEU A 80 -6.97 -8.75 -2.25
CA LEU A 80 -7.55 -7.73 -1.39
C LEU A 80 -7.13 -6.35 -1.87
N LEU A 81 -7.96 -5.35 -1.59
CA LEU A 81 -7.65 -3.93 -1.85
C LEU A 81 -6.97 -3.33 -0.64
N GLY A 82 -5.87 -2.66 -0.86
CA GLY A 82 -5.20 -1.73 0.02
C GLY A 82 -4.79 -0.48 -0.76
N ALA A 83 -4.07 0.41 -0.13
CA ALA A 83 -3.44 1.57 -0.76
C ALA A 83 -2.13 1.91 -0.06
N GLU A 84 -1.17 2.44 -0.80
CA GLU A 84 -0.02 3.13 -0.23
C GLU A 84 -0.17 4.62 -0.52
N ALA A 85 -0.54 5.38 0.52
CA ALA A 85 -0.76 6.82 0.44
C ALA A 85 0.49 7.59 0.85
N ASN A 86 0.86 8.62 0.06
CA ASN A 86 1.83 9.63 0.47
C ASN A 86 1.11 10.96 0.66
N LEU A 87 1.41 11.62 1.77
CA LEU A 87 0.69 12.82 2.22
C LEU A 87 1.48 14.10 1.94
N PRO A 88 0.81 15.27 1.81
CA PRO A 88 1.45 16.53 1.48
C PRO A 88 2.56 16.90 2.47
N GLY A 89 3.73 17.29 1.93
CA GLY A 89 4.86 17.72 2.76
C GLY A 89 5.59 16.62 3.51
N SER A 90 5.23 15.36 3.30
CA SER A 90 5.86 14.18 3.89
C SER A 90 6.61 13.38 2.83
N SER A 91 7.71 12.75 3.25
CA SER A 91 8.40 11.71 2.48
C SER A 91 7.99 10.29 2.92
N ASN A 92 7.07 10.19 3.87
CA ASN A 92 6.57 8.92 4.38
C ASN A 92 5.40 8.43 3.56
N ASP A 93 5.34 7.10 3.41
CA ASP A 93 4.21 6.40 2.82
C ASP A 93 3.42 5.66 3.91
N TYR A 94 2.12 5.52 3.69
CA TYR A 94 1.19 4.92 4.66
C TYR A 94 0.35 3.86 3.98
N LEU A 95 0.29 2.67 4.60
CA LEU A 95 -0.49 1.54 4.11
C LEU A 95 -1.88 1.54 4.76
N LEU A 96 -2.90 1.52 3.93
CA LEU A 96 -4.30 1.43 4.34
C LEU A 96 -4.81 0.01 4.08
N TYR A 97 -5.24 -0.68 5.14
CA TYR A 97 -5.79 -2.02 5.07
C TYR A 97 -7.24 -2.06 5.55
N GLY A 98 -8.07 -2.78 4.82
CA GLY A 98 -9.51 -2.85 5.10
C GLY A 98 -10.34 -1.89 4.28
N ILE A 99 -9.72 -1.13 3.37
CA ILE A 99 -10.44 -0.23 2.46
C ILE A 99 -11.29 -1.02 1.45
N THR A 100 -12.36 -0.38 1.00
CA THR A 100 -13.22 -0.87 -0.07
C THR A 100 -13.18 0.07 -1.27
N GLU A 101 -13.66 -0.41 -2.43
CA GLU A 101 -13.83 0.48 -3.59
C GLU A 101 -14.76 1.66 -3.26
N GLU A 102 -15.84 1.42 -2.49
CA GLU A 102 -16.77 2.47 -2.06
C GLU A 102 -16.08 3.52 -1.19
N PHE A 103 -15.21 3.11 -0.26
CA PHE A 103 -14.43 4.03 0.58
C PHE A 103 -13.59 4.98 -0.27
N ILE A 104 -12.81 4.47 -1.22
CA ILE A 104 -11.97 5.30 -2.08
C ILE A 104 -12.80 6.20 -2.99
N LEU A 105 -13.92 5.70 -3.54
CA LEU A 105 -14.83 6.47 -4.38
C LEU A 105 -15.52 7.63 -3.63
N THR A 106 -15.74 7.47 -2.32
CA THR A 106 -16.36 8.52 -1.49
C THR A 106 -15.36 9.46 -0.84
N HIS A 107 -14.06 9.09 -0.83
CA HIS A 107 -12.99 9.90 -0.27
C HIS A 107 -11.80 10.01 -1.26
N PRO A 108 -12.02 10.62 -2.43
CA PRO A 108 -11.00 10.67 -3.48
C PRO A 108 -9.80 11.56 -3.15
N ASP A 109 -9.88 12.35 -2.09
CA ASP A 109 -8.92 13.34 -1.64
C ASP A 109 -8.04 12.91 -0.45
N ILE A 110 -8.08 11.62 -0.06
CA ILE A 110 -7.30 11.12 1.11
C ILE A 110 -5.80 11.44 1.00
N HIS A 111 -5.26 11.51 -0.20
CA HIS A 111 -3.84 11.83 -0.44
C HIS A 111 -3.53 13.34 -0.31
N GLU A 112 -4.53 14.17 -0.05
CA GLU A 112 -4.41 15.60 0.23
C GLU A 112 -4.52 15.93 1.72
N MET A 113 -4.85 14.92 2.55
CA MET A 113 -5.05 15.06 3.99
C MET A 113 -3.73 15.15 4.75
N SER A 114 -3.78 15.69 5.97
CA SER A 114 -2.73 15.51 6.97
C SER A 114 -2.82 14.13 7.62
N LEU A 115 -1.73 13.65 8.25
CA LEU A 115 -1.73 12.36 8.94
C LEU A 115 -2.82 12.24 10.03
N PRO A 116 -3.05 13.24 10.90
CA PRO A 116 -4.14 13.18 11.88
C PRO A 116 -5.54 13.09 11.25
N GLU A 117 -5.77 13.80 10.12
CA GLU A 117 -7.06 13.74 9.40
C GLU A 117 -7.27 12.35 8.80
N LEU A 118 -6.25 11.80 8.12
CA LEU A 118 -6.31 10.46 7.55
C LEU A 118 -6.50 9.40 8.63
N TYR A 119 -5.79 9.50 9.77
CA TYR A 119 -5.94 8.58 10.89
C TYR A 119 -7.39 8.57 11.43
N ASN A 120 -7.97 9.74 11.67
CA ASN A 120 -9.34 9.83 12.16
C ASN A 120 -10.33 9.24 11.14
N LEU A 121 -10.16 9.55 9.86
CA LEU A 121 -11.00 8.98 8.79
C LEU A 121 -10.90 7.46 8.74
N CYS A 122 -9.69 6.90 8.82
CA CYS A 122 -9.47 5.45 8.85
C CYS A 122 -10.14 4.82 10.07
N HIS A 123 -9.97 5.42 11.25
CA HIS A 123 -10.54 4.92 12.50
C HIS A 123 -12.09 4.93 12.49
N ASP A 124 -12.71 5.96 11.90
CA ASP A 124 -14.15 6.07 11.75
C ASP A 124 -14.74 5.04 10.77
N ASN A 125 -13.89 4.39 9.96
CA ASN A 125 -14.27 3.41 8.94
C ASN A 125 -13.70 2.00 9.16
N ASP A 126 -13.18 1.69 10.35
CA ASP A 126 -12.56 0.39 10.69
C ASP A 126 -11.40 0.00 9.75
N ILE A 127 -10.61 0.99 9.28
CA ILE A 127 -9.45 0.83 8.42
C ILE A 127 -8.18 0.94 9.27
N LEU A 128 -7.24 0.00 9.09
CA LEU A 128 -5.93 0.07 9.72
C LEU A 128 -5.01 0.99 8.90
N LEU A 129 -4.34 1.90 9.60
CA LEU A 129 -3.34 2.82 9.04
C LEU A 129 -1.95 2.49 9.60
N LEU A 130 -1.07 1.98 8.73
CA LEU A 130 0.29 1.60 9.09
C LEU A 130 1.30 2.46 8.31
N GLN A 131 2.43 2.80 8.94
CA GLN A 131 3.51 3.43 8.17
C GLN A 131 4.30 2.38 7.38
N ALA A 132 4.46 2.58 6.07
CA ALA A 132 5.31 1.76 5.21
C ALA A 132 6.79 2.07 5.49
N HIS A 133 7.64 1.04 5.46
CA HIS A 133 9.12 1.13 5.52
C HIS A 133 9.68 2.36 6.29
N PRO A 134 9.37 2.52 7.60
CA PRO A 134 9.52 3.78 8.34
C PRO A 134 10.95 4.29 8.46
N TYR A 135 11.95 3.44 8.27
CA TYR A 135 13.38 3.77 8.36
C TYR A 135 14.13 3.72 7.03
N ARG A 136 13.42 3.54 5.91
CA ARG A 136 14.00 3.65 4.57
C ARG A 136 14.66 5.03 4.40
N THR A 137 15.73 5.10 3.63
CA THR A 137 16.36 6.39 3.29
C THR A 137 15.29 7.38 2.83
N TYR A 138 15.27 8.58 3.41
CA TYR A 138 14.28 9.66 3.24
C TYR A 138 12.98 9.51 4.04
N CYS A 139 12.67 8.35 4.63
CA CYS A 139 11.56 8.20 5.55
C CYS A 139 12.00 8.46 6.99
N ASN A 140 11.06 8.86 7.83
CA ASN A 140 11.27 9.02 9.27
C ASN A 140 10.05 8.44 10.00
N PRO A 141 10.22 7.83 11.19
CA PRO A 141 9.09 7.41 12.00
C PRO A 141 8.11 8.58 12.24
N ALA A 142 6.86 8.38 11.91
CA ALA A 142 5.81 9.34 12.18
C ALA A 142 5.40 9.29 13.66
N ASP A 143 4.55 10.24 14.09
CA ASP A 143 4.05 10.23 15.46
C ASP A 143 3.14 8.99 15.67
N PRO A 144 3.53 8.07 16.58
CA PRO A 144 2.83 6.80 16.77
C PRO A 144 1.39 6.96 17.25
N GLN A 145 1.01 8.13 17.79
CA GLN A 145 -0.38 8.38 18.20
C GLN A 145 -1.37 8.40 17.02
N TYR A 146 -0.88 8.55 15.79
CA TYR A 146 -1.68 8.59 14.56
C TYR A 146 -1.48 7.37 13.67
N LEU A 147 -1.07 6.24 14.26
CA LEU A 147 -0.84 4.99 13.56
C LEU A 147 -1.39 3.80 14.36
N ASP A 148 -1.94 2.81 13.68
CA ASP A 148 -2.24 1.52 14.28
C ASP A 148 -0.99 0.62 14.29
N GLY A 149 -0.05 0.85 13.38
CA GLY A 149 1.13 0.03 13.23
C GLY A 149 2.13 0.54 12.23
N ALA A 150 3.08 -0.33 11.88
CA ALA A 150 4.04 -0.07 10.82
C ALA A 150 4.52 -1.36 10.15
N GLU A 151 5.11 -1.20 8.98
CA GLU A 151 5.82 -2.27 8.31
C GLU A 151 7.16 -2.50 8.99
N SER A 152 7.22 -3.52 9.86
CA SER A 152 8.43 -3.88 10.60
C SER A 152 9.46 -4.62 9.74
N TYR A 153 9.02 -5.14 8.59
CA TYR A 153 9.91 -5.77 7.60
C TYR A 153 9.42 -5.47 6.18
N ASN A 154 10.24 -4.74 5.42
CA ASN A 154 10.07 -4.54 3.99
C ASN A 154 11.15 -5.33 3.25
N GLY A 155 10.73 -6.19 2.31
CA GLY A 155 11.59 -7.12 1.59
C GLY A 155 12.21 -6.57 0.31
N ASN A 156 11.92 -5.31 -0.09
CA ASN A 156 12.40 -4.76 -1.35
C ASN A 156 13.94 -4.68 -1.38
N PRO A 157 14.61 -5.42 -2.29
CA PRO A 157 16.07 -5.52 -2.30
C PRO A 157 16.77 -4.27 -2.85
N ARG A 158 16.02 -3.35 -3.43
CA ARG A 158 16.56 -2.11 -4.03
C ARG A 158 16.83 -1.01 -3.02
N HIS A 159 16.39 -1.20 -1.77
CA HIS A 159 16.47 -0.20 -0.71
C HIS A 159 17.05 -0.78 0.59
N ASP A 160 17.78 0.06 1.31
CA ASP A 160 18.09 -0.21 2.72
C ASP A 160 16.89 0.23 3.57
N ASN A 161 16.07 -0.74 3.95
CA ASN A 161 14.83 -0.52 4.71
C ASN A 161 15.05 -0.44 6.22
N ARG A 162 16.26 -0.77 6.71
CA ARG A 162 16.63 -0.76 8.12
C ARG A 162 15.60 -1.47 9.00
N ASN A 163 15.21 -2.67 8.58
CA ASN A 163 14.13 -3.45 9.19
C ASN A 163 14.34 -3.70 10.69
N GLU A 164 15.59 -3.76 11.16
CA GLU A 164 15.91 -3.90 12.59
C GLU A 164 15.38 -2.71 13.38
N LEU A 165 15.63 -1.47 12.89
CA LEU A 165 15.12 -0.25 13.53
C LEU A 165 13.60 -0.15 13.47
N ALA A 166 13.00 -0.59 12.36
CA ALA A 166 11.55 -0.61 12.23
C ALA A 166 10.90 -1.54 13.26
N ARG A 167 11.47 -2.73 13.46
CA ARG A 167 11.01 -3.69 14.46
C ARG A 167 11.20 -3.16 15.89
N GLU A 168 12.37 -2.59 16.21
CA GLU A 168 12.60 -1.98 17.53
C GLU A 168 11.57 -0.90 17.84
N TRP A 169 11.23 -0.08 16.86
CA TRP A 169 10.24 0.98 17.01
C TRP A 169 8.81 0.44 17.19
N THR A 170 8.40 -0.57 16.40
CA THR A 170 7.09 -1.21 16.57
C THR A 170 6.96 -1.90 17.92
N ASP A 171 8.02 -2.55 18.40
CA ASP A 171 8.08 -3.18 19.73
C ASP A 171 7.97 -2.12 20.85
N GLU A 172 8.70 -1.01 20.73
CA GLU A 172 8.71 0.08 21.74
C GLU A 172 7.30 0.67 21.95
N PHE A 173 6.57 0.88 20.88
CA PHE A 173 5.22 1.48 20.92
C PHE A 173 4.08 0.47 20.89
N HIS A 174 4.38 -0.84 20.97
CA HIS A 174 3.39 -1.93 20.94
C HIS A 174 2.43 -1.84 19.74
N MET A 175 2.96 -1.54 18.57
CA MET A 175 2.22 -1.35 17.33
C MET A 175 1.86 -2.68 16.66
N ILE A 176 0.85 -2.65 15.80
CA ILE A 176 0.61 -3.75 14.85
C ILE A 176 1.77 -3.81 13.87
N GLU A 177 2.33 -5.01 13.67
CA GLU A 177 3.39 -5.24 12.71
C GLU A 177 2.84 -5.81 11.40
N SER A 178 3.30 -5.28 10.28
CA SER A 178 3.12 -5.90 8.96
C SER A 178 4.47 -6.21 8.32
N SER A 179 4.42 -7.01 7.26
CA SER A 179 5.57 -7.23 6.38
C SER A 179 5.11 -7.42 4.94
N GLY A 180 5.86 -6.89 4.00
CA GLY A 180 5.60 -7.03 2.59
C GLY A 180 6.87 -7.05 1.75
N SER A 181 6.75 -7.44 0.49
CA SER A 181 7.85 -7.42 -0.46
C SER A 181 8.07 -6.03 -1.06
N ASP A 182 7.03 -5.18 -1.04
CA ASP A 182 7.02 -3.91 -1.78
C ASP A 182 7.35 -4.15 -3.26
N PHE A 183 6.63 -5.12 -3.81
CA PHE A 183 6.86 -5.69 -5.13
C PHE A 183 6.58 -4.69 -6.25
N HIS A 184 7.56 -4.47 -7.11
CA HIS A 184 7.47 -3.61 -8.29
C HIS A 184 7.97 -4.29 -9.56
N GLU A 185 8.91 -5.21 -9.43
CA GLU A 185 9.62 -5.87 -10.54
C GLU A 185 9.74 -7.37 -10.29
N LEU A 186 10.03 -8.13 -11.34
CA LEU A 186 10.15 -9.61 -11.23
C LEU A 186 11.37 -10.03 -10.41
N GLU A 187 12.32 -9.14 -10.24
CA GLU A 187 13.55 -9.33 -9.48
C GLU A 187 13.39 -9.04 -7.97
N ASP A 188 12.27 -8.45 -7.57
CA ASP A 188 11.92 -8.16 -6.16
C ASP A 188 11.39 -9.43 -5.41
#